data_7c3d23960dba0a29ac0091f66efa5149
#
_entry.id   7c3d23960dba0a29ac0091f66efa5149
#
_cell.length_a   1.000
_cell.length_b   1.000
_cell.length_c   1.000
_cell.angle_alpha   90.00
_cell.angle_beta   90.00
_cell.angle_gamma   90.00
#
_symmetry.space_group_name_H-M   'P 1'
#
loop_
_entity.id
_entity.type
_entity.pdbx_description
1 polymer ?
#
loop_
_entity_poly.entity_id
_entity_poly.type
_entity_poly.pdbx_seq_one_letter_code
_entity_poly.pdbx_strand_id
1 'polypeptide(L)'
;MKRIFPIGLLLAVLSCTPVYDVVVAGGGTGGAAAAIEAARGGARTLVVERTPWLGGMLTSAGVSAIDGNYRLRGGIFGEFTDSLAARYGGYEALKSGWVSNILFNPAVGAEILRNMADEAGVEVRTGLTVDEMVHRNGWLLTFSDGSRARARILIDGTELGDIAQRAGAAELQDRLSAQDLTYVAILKEYPEPVSMPEPEGYDIDLYRSCCDNPLADNRDGFNPLGQQLWSPEMMLSYGRLPDGHIMLNWPVCANDYFAEYLDMTAEEREEVVRKAKLRTLGFIYFLQNELGFNRLGIADDVFPTEDGLPFFPYYREAHRIAGVDTMTVDAAKEPYQYDLYTRAVAVGDYPVDHHHVQNPRREELSHLWFGKIPSFSVPLGVVIPVETDDLLVADKAVSVSWEMNGATRLQPVVTGLGQAAGALAALAVKTGRQPRQVPVSAVQAVLLDHGCYLLPFLDLKPSEPGFRDLQERGVRGEVRGTGRSVGWANETWVNLPDDEESESRH
;
A
#
# COMPACT_ATOMS: atom_id res chain seq x y z
N MET A 1 -56.62 -8.93 -48.95
CA MET A 1 -56.07 -9.12 -47.56
C MET A 1 -54.69 -8.52 -47.53
N LYS A 2 -54.55 -7.29 -47.01
CA LYS A 2 -53.28 -6.60 -46.83
C LYS A 2 -52.75 -6.97 -45.45
N ARG A 3 -51.56 -7.64 -45.37
CA ARG A 3 -50.85 -7.93 -44.10
C ARG A 3 -50.12 -6.67 -43.68
N ILE A 4 -50.52 -6.14 -42.54
CA ILE A 4 -49.83 -5.06 -41.86
C ILE A 4 -48.75 -5.72 -40.98
N PHE A 5 -47.46 -5.49 -41.28
CA PHE A 5 -46.35 -5.82 -40.39
C PHE A 5 -46.22 -4.73 -39.31
N PRO A 6 -46.13 -5.05 -38.01
CA PRO A 6 -45.85 -4.07 -37.03
C PRO A 6 -44.36 -3.69 -37.09
N ILE A 7 -44.09 -2.41 -37.34
CA ILE A 7 -42.75 -1.82 -37.19
C ILE A 7 -42.50 -1.74 -35.67
N GLY A 8 -41.69 -2.68 -35.19
CA GLY A 8 -41.17 -2.60 -33.82
C GLY A 8 -40.26 -1.39 -33.69
N LEU A 9 -40.71 -0.40 -32.95
CA LEU A 9 -39.89 0.77 -32.55
C LEU A 9 -38.82 0.29 -31.59
N LEU A 10 -37.59 0.07 -32.08
CA LEU A 10 -36.41 -0.18 -31.25
C LEU A 10 -36.09 1.14 -30.57
N LEU A 11 -36.56 1.34 -29.33
CA LEU A 11 -36.11 2.40 -28.44
C LEU A 11 -34.65 2.12 -28.11
N ALA A 12 -33.73 2.69 -28.88
CA ALA A 12 -32.35 2.83 -28.48
C ALA A 12 -32.32 3.73 -27.24
N VAL A 13 -32.25 3.12 -26.06
CA VAL A 13 -31.92 3.82 -24.85
C VAL A 13 -30.49 4.34 -25.06
N LEU A 14 -30.37 5.60 -25.45
CA LEU A 14 -29.12 6.34 -25.44
C LEU A 14 -28.70 6.42 -23.98
N SER A 15 -28.03 5.38 -23.46
CA SER A 15 -27.37 5.41 -22.16
C SER A 15 -26.32 6.49 -22.25
N CYS A 16 -26.60 7.66 -21.64
CA CYS A 16 -25.64 8.73 -21.55
C CYS A 16 -24.48 8.23 -20.66
N THR A 17 -23.28 8.10 -21.22
CA THR A 17 -22.10 7.69 -20.46
C THR A 17 -21.88 8.69 -19.32
N PRO A 18 -21.91 8.26 -18.04
CA PRO A 18 -21.74 9.17 -16.93
C PRO A 18 -20.36 9.84 -16.97
N VAL A 19 -20.33 11.11 -16.53
CA VAL A 19 -19.12 11.93 -16.51
C VAL A 19 -18.72 12.17 -15.06
N TYR A 20 -17.48 11.87 -14.75
CA TYR A 20 -16.84 12.14 -13.48
C TYR A 20 -15.71 13.16 -13.67
N ASP A 21 -15.41 13.89 -12.63
CA ASP A 21 -14.22 14.73 -12.60
C ASP A 21 -12.97 13.86 -12.45
N VAL A 22 -13.05 12.88 -11.56
CA VAL A 22 -11.96 11.94 -11.26
C VAL A 22 -12.50 10.51 -11.31
N VAL A 23 -11.80 9.62 -12.03
CA VAL A 23 -11.98 8.18 -11.89
C VAL A 23 -10.68 7.59 -11.34
N VAL A 24 -10.79 6.82 -10.27
CA VAL A 24 -9.68 6.04 -9.72
C VAL A 24 -9.87 4.58 -10.16
N ALA A 25 -8.94 4.09 -10.95
CA ALA A 25 -8.93 2.70 -11.39
C ALA A 25 -8.02 1.89 -10.47
N GLY A 26 -8.64 1.02 -9.66
CA GLY A 26 -8.01 0.31 -8.54
C GLY A 26 -8.22 1.05 -7.23
N GLY A 27 -8.93 0.39 -6.32
CA GLY A 27 -9.13 0.86 -4.93
C GLY A 27 -8.04 0.33 -3.98
N GLY A 28 -6.78 0.23 -4.45
CA GLY A 28 -5.64 -0.12 -3.63
C GLY A 28 -5.46 0.84 -2.44
N THR A 29 -4.42 0.67 -1.65
CA THR A 29 -4.17 1.54 -0.48
C THR A 29 -4.11 3.01 -0.88
N GLY A 30 -3.30 3.33 -1.89
CA GLY A 30 -3.19 4.68 -2.44
C GLY A 30 -4.42 5.11 -3.24
N GLY A 31 -5.04 4.18 -3.97
CA GLY A 31 -6.25 4.45 -4.76
C GLY A 31 -7.45 4.84 -3.88
N ALA A 32 -7.67 4.16 -2.77
CA ALA A 32 -8.73 4.49 -1.81
C ALA A 32 -8.50 5.89 -1.20
N ALA A 33 -7.26 6.19 -0.78
CA ALA A 33 -6.91 7.51 -0.26
C ALA A 33 -7.09 8.61 -1.32
N ALA A 34 -6.70 8.34 -2.58
CA ALA A 34 -6.87 9.29 -3.68
C ALA A 34 -8.35 9.59 -3.96
N ALA A 35 -9.20 8.56 -3.97
CA ALA A 35 -10.64 8.72 -4.19
C ALA A 35 -11.29 9.56 -3.08
N ILE A 36 -10.99 9.25 -1.81
CA ILE A 36 -11.49 9.97 -0.63
C ILE A 36 -11.10 11.44 -0.70
N GLU A 37 -9.81 11.73 -0.93
CA GLU A 37 -9.31 13.10 -0.95
C GLU A 37 -9.85 13.89 -2.15
N ALA A 38 -9.92 13.30 -3.32
CA ALA A 38 -10.48 13.96 -4.51
C ALA A 38 -11.96 14.36 -4.27
N ALA A 39 -12.75 13.48 -3.68
CA ALA A 39 -14.14 13.75 -3.34
C ALA A 39 -14.28 14.85 -2.26
N ARG A 40 -13.45 14.83 -1.21
CA ARG A 40 -13.37 15.89 -0.19
C ARG A 40 -13.01 17.24 -0.79
N GLY A 41 -12.15 17.25 -1.85
CA GLY A 41 -11.82 18.43 -2.64
C GLY A 41 -12.96 18.94 -3.54
N GLY A 42 -14.12 18.27 -3.55
CA GLY A 42 -15.34 18.62 -4.29
C GLY A 42 -15.41 18.05 -5.71
N ALA A 43 -14.50 17.15 -6.10
CA ALA A 43 -14.58 16.46 -7.38
C ALA A 43 -15.64 15.34 -7.34
N ARG A 44 -16.47 15.23 -8.40
CA ARG A 44 -17.30 14.05 -8.59
C ARG A 44 -16.42 12.85 -8.89
N THR A 45 -16.28 11.95 -7.92
CA THR A 45 -15.30 10.87 -7.93
C THR A 45 -15.95 9.50 -8.00
N LEU A 46 -15.41 8.65 -8.89
CA LEU A 46 -15.70 7.21 -8.99
C LEU A 46 -14.42 6.43 -8.68
N VAL A 47 -14.50 5.43 -7.81
CA VAL A 47 -13.47 4.40 -7.69
C VAL A 47 -14.01 3.07 -8.21
N VAL A 48 -13.20 2.38 -9.03
CA VAL A 48 -13.51 1.04 -9.57
C VAL A 48 -12.47 0.06 -9.04
N GLU A 49 -12.93 -0.98 -8.34
CA GLU A 49 -12.07 -1.97 -7.70
C GLU A 49 -12.48 -3.39 -8.10
N ARG A 50 -11.49 -4.24 -8.41
CA ARG A 50 -11.71 -5.64 -8.84
C ARG A 50 -12.20 -6.56 -7.74
N THR A 51 -11.86 -6.26 -6.48
CA THR A 51 -12.27 -7.02 -5.29
C THR A 51 -13.48 -6.37 -4.61
N PRO A 52 -14.15 -7.04 -3.68
CA PRO A 52 -15.22 -6.42 -2.90
C PRO A 52 -14.75 -5.30 -1.95
N TRP A 53 -13.45 -5.22 -1.66
CA TRP A 53 -12.88 -4.36 -0.62
C TRP A 53 -11.99 -3.26 -1.19
N LEU A 54 -12.04 -2.08 -0.60
CA LEU A 54 -11.02 -1.04 -0.77
C LEU A 54 -9.83 -1.30 0.16
N GLY A 55 -8.66 -0.78 -0.22
CA GLY A 55 -7.45 -0.79 0.62
C GLY A 55 -6.31 -1.68 0.13
N GLY A 56 -6.54 -2.49 -0.91
CA GLY A 56 -5.48 -3.27 -1.56
C GLY A 56 -4.65 -4.10 -0.60
N MET A 57 -3.35 -3.81 -0.48
CA MET A 57 -2.45 -4.56 0.40
C MET A 57 -2.90 -4.55 1.86
N LEU A 58 -3.47 -3.44 2.38
CA LEU A 58 -3.94 -3.33 3.77
C LEU A 58 -5.07 -4.31 4.09
N THR A 59 -5.91 -4.61 3.10
CA THR A 59 -7.18 -5.32 3.29
C THR A 59 -7.30 -6.53 2.39
N SER A 60 -7.44 -6.31 1.08
CA SER A 60 -7.70 -7.35 0.07
C SER A 60 -6.61 -8.40 -0.05
N ALA A 61 -5.34 -8.02 0.16
CA ALA A 61 -4.20 -8.94 0.21
C ALA A 61 -3.83 -9.42 1.62
N GLY A 62 -4.51 -8.93 2.66
CA GLY A 62 -4.38 -9.42 4.04
C GLY A 62 -3.17 -8.93 4.82
N VAL A 63 -2.39 -7.95 4.33
CA VAL A 63 -1.24 -7.38 5.07
C VAL A 63 -1.74 -6.36 6.10
N SER A 64 -2.35 -6.87 7.14
CA SER A 64 -3.01 -6.10 8.18
C SER A 64 -2.11 -5.80 9.39
N ALA A 65 -0.83 -5.63 9.11
CA ALA A 65 0.18 -5.09 10.01
C ALA A 65 0.83 -3.89 9.30
N ILE A 66 0.78 -2.73 9.92
CA ILE A 66 1.31 -1.50 9.33
C ILE A 66 2.73 -1.26 9.81
N ASP A 67 3.64 -1.08 8.87
CA ASP A 67 5.04 -0.78 9.13
C ASP A 67 5.34 0.70 8.94
N GLY A 68 5.96 1.30 9.93
CA GLY A 68 6.38 2.69 9.91
C GLY A 68 5.29 3.70 10.28
N ASN A 69 5.70 4.95 10.32
CA ASN A 69 4.91 6.16 10.61
C ASN A 69 4.11 6.12 11.93
N TYR A 70 4.54 5.34 12.91
CA TYR A 70 3.82 5.22 14.19
C TYR A 70 3.68 6.56 14.93
N ARG A 71 4.60 7.46 14.70
CA ARG A 71 4.60 8.84 15.25
C ARG A 71 4.25 9.91 14.22
N LEU A 72 4.27 9.56 12.92
CA LEU A 72 3.99 10.47 11.80
C LEU A 72 2.55 10.24 11.25
N ARG A 73 1.59 10.08 12.16
CA ARG A 73 0.18 9.85 11.80
C ARG A 73 -0.50 11.17 11.46
N GLY A 74 -0.89 11.33 10.20
CA GLY A 74 -1.58 12.51 9.71
C GLY A 74 -2.47 12.21 8.51
N GLY A 75 -3.36 13.13 8.17
CA GLY A 75 -4.27 12.98 7.05
C GLY A 75 -5.12 11.71 7.09
N ILE A 76 -5.42 11.13 5.93
CA ILE A 76 -6.21 9.89 5.79
C ILE A 76 -5.56 8.72 6.55
N PHE A 77 -4.24 8.62 6.59
CA PHE A 77 -3.54 7.60 7.37
C PHE A 77 -3.80 7.76 8.87
N GLY A 78 -3.76 8.99 9.38
CA GLY A 78 -4.12 9.31 10.77
C GLY A 78 -5.55 8.93 11.09
N GLU A 79 -6.51 9.37 10.26
CA GLU A 79 -7.94 9.05 10.42
C GLU A 79 -8.23 7.54 10.40
N PHE A 80 -7.57 6.80 9.50
CA PHE A 80 -7.70 5.35 9.42
C PHE A 80 -7.20 4.67 10.70
N THR A 81 -6.02 5.05 11.18
CA THR A 81 -5.44 4.46 12.39
C THR A 81 -6.17 4.88 13.66
N ASP A 82 -6.71 6.10 13.73
CA ASP A 82 -7.58 6.56 14.82
C ASP A 82 -8.89 5.75 14.85
N SER A 83 -9.47 5.45 13.67
CA SER A 83 -10.67 4.63 13.54
C SER A 83 -10.43 3.18 13.98
N LEU A 84 -9.25 2.61 13.63
CA LEU A 84 -8.82 1.30 14.14
C LEU A 84 -8.69 1.33 15.66
N ALA A 85 -8.01 2.33 16.22
CA ALA A 85 -7.83 2.47 17.66
C ALA A 85 -9.19 2.59 18.37
N ALA A 86 -10.12 3.37 17.83
CA ALA A 86 -11.48 3.47 18.37
C ALA A 86 -12.22 2.12 18.33
N ARG A 87 -12.08 1.34 17.26
CA ARG A 87 -12.70 0.02 17.09
C ARG A 87 -12.22 -1.00 18.11
N TYR A 88 -10.92 -0.98 18.44
CA TYR A 88 -10.27 -1.96 19.32
C TYR A 88 -10.04 -1.47 20.77
N GLY A 89 -10.47 -0.25 21.12
CA GLY A 89 -10.39 0.28 22.48
C GLY A 89 -9.08 1.01 22.81
N GLY A 90 -8.33 1.42 21.81
CA GLY A 90 -7.14 2.26 21.92
C GLY A 90 -5.94 1.73 21.14
N TYR A 91 -4.91 2.57 20.97
CA TYR A 91 -3.70 2.21 20.25
C TYR A 91 -2.93 1.04 20.88
N GLU A 92 -2.96 0.90 22.21
CA GLU A 92 -2.29 -0.22 22.89
C GLU A 92 -2.88 -1.58 22.50
N ALA A 93 -4.19 -1.65 22.19
CA ALA A 93 -4.81 -2.88 21.72
C ALA A 93 -4.35 -3.29 20.31
N LEU A 94 -3.84 -2.34 19.50
CA LEU A 94 -3.31 -2.60 18.17
C LEU A 94 -1.89 -3.23 18.19
N LYS A 95 -1.19 -3.18 19.33
CA LYS A 95 0.14 -3.77 19.53
C LYS A 95 0.05 -5.25 19.95
N SER A 96 -0.79 -6.02 19.30
CA SER A 96 -1.10 -7.39 19.69
C SER A 96 -0.09 -8.44 19.24
N GLY A 97 0.67 -8.14 18.16
CA GLY A 97 1.83 -8.91 17.71
C GLY A 97 3.14 -8.23 18.10
N TRP A 98 4.24 -8.64 17.45
CA TRP A 98 5.53 -7.97 17.65
C TRP A 98 6.12 -7.39 16.36
N VAL A 99 5.55 -7.71 15.19
CA VAL A 99 6.03 -7.24 13.89
C VAL A 99 5.73 -5.76 13.65
N SER A 100 4.63 -5.27 14.22
CA SER A 100 4.15 -3.91 14.00
C SER A 100 3.49 -3.37 15.26
N ASN A 101 3.41 -2.06 15.37
CA ASN A 101 2.65 -1.38 16.43
C ASN A 101 1.17 -1.16 16.08
N ILE A 102 0.75 -1.52 14.85
CA ILE A 102 -0.63 -1.38 14.37
C ILE A 102 -1.00 -2.63 13.60
N LEU A 103 -1.66 -3.55 14.29
CA LEU A 103 -2.23 -4.75 13.70
C LEU A 103 -3.76 -4.70 13.81
N PHE A 104 -4.45 -5.28 12.82
CA PHE A 104 -5.91 -5.25 12.77
C PHE A 104 -6.45 -6.39 11.89
N ASN A 105 -7.73 -6.72 12.02
CA ASN A 105 -8.39 -7.65 11.10
C ASN A 105 -8.62 -6.94 9.74
N PRO A 106 -8.20 -7.52 8.61
CA PRO A 106 -8.31 -6.88 7.30
C PRO A 106 -9.76 -6.55 6.90
N ALA A 107 -10.76 -7.32 7.35
CA ALA A 107 -12.16 -7.02 7.12
C ALA A 107 -12.60 -5.72 7.85
N VAL A 108 -12.09 -5.49 9.06
CA VAL A 108 -12.32 -4.23 9.80
C VAL A 108 -11.67 -3.05 9.07
N GLY A 109 -10.44 -3.23 8.55
CA GLY A 109 -9.80 -2.20 7.73
C GLY A 109 -10.61 -1.85 6.48
N ALA A 110 -11.15 -2.87 5.80
CA ALA A 110 -12.00 -2.69 4.62
C ALA A 110 -13.31 -1.94 4.95
N GLU A 111 -13.95 -2.28 6.08
CA GLU A 111 -15.14 -1.57 6.57
C GLU A 111 -14.85 -0.09 6.83
N ILE A 112 -13.73 0.22 7.49
CA ILE A 112 -13.34 1.61 7.80
C ILE A 112 -13.09 2.40 6.51
N LEU A 113 -12.30 1.87 5.57
CA LEU A 113 -12.03 2.55 4.29
C LEU A 113 -13.30 2.75 3.46
N ARG A 114 -14.21 1.78 3.49
CA ARG A 114 -15.51 1.92 2.83
C ARG A 114 -16.34 3.04 3.44
N ASN A 115 -16.43 3.11 4.76
CA ASN A 115 -17.15 4.17 5.46
C ASN A 115 -16.53 5.55 5.17
N MET A 116 -15.19 5.68 5.18
CA MET A 116 -14.52 6.93 4.84
C MET A 116 -14.82 7.37 3.39
N ALA A 117 -14.88 6.42 2.44
CA ALA A 117 -15.23 6.71 1.05
C ALA A 117 -16.69 7.14 0.90
N ASP A 118 -17.61 6.46 1.58
CA ASP A 118 -19.04 6.79 1.57
C ASP A 118 -19.30 8.17 2.21
N GLU A 119 -18.65 8.48 3.33
CA GLU A 119 -18.72 9.79 4.00
C GLU A 119 -18.16 10.93 3.13
N ALA A 120 -17.11 10.65 2.35
CA ALA A 120 -16.57 11.61 1.39
C ALA A 120 -17.46 11.78 0.12
N GLY A 121 -18.45 10.92 -0.08
CA GLY A 121 -19.32 10.94 -1.26
C GLY A 121 -18.71 10.31 -2.50
N VAL A 122 -17.76 9.39 -2.35
CA VAL A 122 -17.18 8.62 -3.45
C VAL A 122 -18.19 7.61 -3.98
N GLU A 123 -18.42 7.59 -5.30
CA GLU A 123 -19.10 6.46 -5.92
C GLU A 123 -18.14 5.26 -5.98
N VAL A 124 -18.50 4.15 -5.32
CA VAL A 124 -17.65 2.94 -5.24
C VAL A 124 -18.30 1.83 -6.03
N ARG A 125 -17.58 1.30 -7.04
CA ARG A 125 -17.97 0.12 -7.81
C ARG A 125 -16.93 -0.98 -7.61
N THR A 126 -17.36 -2.08 -7.07
CA THR A 126 -16.51 -3.25 -6.79
C THR A 126 -16.81 -4.42 -7.72
N GLY A 127 -15.89 -5.38 -7.83
CA GLY A 127 -16.01 -6.52 -8.74
C GLY A 127 -15.80 -6.16 -10.21
N LEU A 128 -15.17 -5.03 -10.50
CA LEU A 128 -14.99 -4.52 -11.86
C LEU A 128 -13.51 -4.20 -12.14
N THR A 129 -13.11 -4.41 -13.39
CA THR A 129 -11.82 -3.98 -13.95
C THR A 129 -12.02 -2.99 -15.08
N VAL A 130 -10.98 -2.25 -15.45
CA VAL A 130 -10.96 -1.43 -16.66
C VAL A 130 -10.45 -2.28 -17.81
N ASP A 131 -11.33 -2.61 -18.76
CA ASP A 131 -10.98 -3.44 -19.91
C ASP A 131 -10.44 -2.62 -21.08
N GLU A 132 -11.04 -1.45 -21.34
CA GLU A 132 -10.58 -0.54 -22.40
C GLU A 132 -10.48 0.89 -21.88
N MET A 133 -9.52 1.62 -22.39
CA MET A 133 -9.37 3.05 -22.12
C MET A 133 -8.94 3.81 -23.37
N VAL A 134 -9.51 5.00 -23.56
CA VAL A 134 -9.17 5.90 -24.68
C VAL A 134 -9.01 7.31 -24.13
N HIS A 135 -7.86 7.92 -24.37
CA HIS A 135 -7.59 9.30 -24.01
C HIS A 135 -7.94 10.25 -25.18
N ARG A 136 -8.97 11.09 -25.00
CA ARG A 136 -9.37 12.16 -25.91
C ARG A 136 -10.11 13.23 -25.12
N ASN A 137 -9.47 14.36 -24.83
CA ASN A 137 -10.04 15.40 -23.95
C ASN A 137 -10.56 14.81 -22.63
N GLY A 138 -9.65 14.17 -21.89
CA GLY A 138 -9.95 13.27 -20.78
C GLY A 138 -10.09 11.81 -21.23
N TRP A 139 -10.54 10.95 -20.34
CA TRP A 139 -10.55 9.51 -20.49
C TRP A 139 -11.98 8.98 -20.76
N LEU A 140 -12.09 8.03 -21.66
CA LEU A 140 -13.26 7.16 -21.81
C LEU A 140 -12.84 5.75 -21.39
N LEU A 141 -13.51 5.22 -20.39
CA LEU A 141 -13.23 3.90 -19.79
C LEU A 141 -14.40 2.96 -20.09
N THR A 142 -14.09 1.71 -20.42
CA THR A 142 -15.04 0.60 -20.50
C THR A 142 -14.65 -0.41 -19.43
N PHE A 143 -15.61 -0.83 -18.61
CA PHE A 143 -15.42 -1.77 -17.53
C PHE A 143 -15.80 -3.20 -17.94
N SER A 144 -15.39 -4.19 -17.14
CA SER A 144 -15.61 -5.63 -17.40
C SER A 144 -17.08 -6.06 -17.50
N ASP A 145 -18.02 -5.27 -16.97
CA ASP A 145 -19.46 -5.47 -17.13
C ASP A 145 -20.03 -4.80 -18.39
N GLY A 146 -19.19 -4.20 -19.22
CA GLY A 146 -19.57 -3.45 -20.42
C GLY A 146 -20.07 -2.03 -20.14
N SER A 147 -20.20 -1.61 -18.90
CA SER A 147 -20.53 -0.22 -18.55
C SER A 147 -19.37 0.72 -18.86
N ARG A 148 -19.68 2.02 -19.00
CA ARG A 148 -18.68 3.04 -19.37
C ARG A 148 -18.74 4.24 -18.45
N ALA A 149 -17.60 4.92 -18.33
CA ALA A 149 -17.49 6.22 -17.68
C ALA A 149 -16.55 7.16 -18.46
N ARG A 150 -16.78 8.46 -18.36
CA ARG A 150 -15.83 9.49 -18.76
C ARG A 150 -15.19 10.10 -17.53
N ALA A 151 -13.90 10.35 -17.58
CA ALA A 151 -13.16 11.04 -16.54
C ALA A 151 -12.40 12.24 -17.13
N ARG A 152 -12.31 13.34 -16.38
CA ARG A 152 -11.39 14.44 -16.73
C ARG A 152 -9.97 14.05 -16.32
N ILE A 153 -9.81 13.42 -15.16
CA ILE A 153 -8.55 12.90 -14.67
C ILE A 153 -8.74 11.43 -14.31
N LEU A 154 -7.79 10.60 -14.72
CA LEU A 154 -7.66 9.20 -14.33
C LEU A 154 -6.53 9.07 -13.31
N ILE A 155 -6.78 8.34 -12.22
CA ILE A 155 -5.75 7.96 -11.25
C ILE A 155 -5.59 6.46 -11.30
N ASP A 156 -4.37 5.99 -11.54
CA ASP A 156 -4.01 4.59 -11.37
C ASP A 156 -3.76 4.30 -9.87
N GLY A 157 -4.70 3.60 -9.26
CA GLY A 157 -4.63 3.10 -7.89
C GLY A 157 -4.51 1.58 -7.82
N THR A 158 -4.10 0.93 -8.93
CA THR A 158 -3.89 -0.52 -8.97
C THR A 158 -2.61 -0.92 -8.24
N GLU A 159 -2.57 -2.16 -7.74
CA GLU A 159 -1.41 -2.69 -7.00
C GLU A 159 -0.13 -2.72 -7.82
N LEU A 160 -0.22 -2.89 -9.14
CA LEU A 160 0.91 -3.07 -10.04
C LEU A 160 1.17 -1.90 -10.99
N GLY A 161 0.29 -0.88 -11.04
CA GLY A 161 0.42 0.22 -12.00
C GLY A 161 -0.01 -0.16 -13.42
N ASP A 162 -0.84 -1.20 -13.56
CA ASP A 162 -1.25 -1.75 -14.85
C ASP A 162 -2.03 -0.74 -15.73
N ILE A 163 -2.72 0.22 -15.12
CA ILE A 163 -3.50 1.23 -15.84
C ILE A 163 -2.58 2.26 -16.49
N ALA A 164 -1.59 2.76 -15.76
CA ALA A 164 -0.62 3.72 -16.28
C ALA A 164 0.27 3.09 -17.35
N GLN A 165 0.70 1.83 -17.14
CA GLN A 165 1.45 1.07 -18.14
C GLN A 165 0.62 0.91 -19.45
N ARG A 166 -0.63 0.49 -19.34
CA ARG A 166 -1.55 0.33 -20.49
C ARG A 166 -1.89 1.67 -21.15
N ALA A 167 -1.83 2.78 -20.41
CA ALA A 167 -1.98 4.13 -20.95
C ALA A 167 -0.74 4.58 -21.75
N GLY A 168 0.34 3.79 -21.76
CA GLY A 168 1.59 4.09 -22.44
C GLY A 168 2.48 5.08 -21.69
N ALA A 169 2.30 5.21 -20.37
CA ALA A 169 3.19 6.02 -19.56
C ALA A 169 4.60 5.40 -19.51
N ALA A 170 5.63 6.23 -19.60
CA ALA A 170 7.02 5.79 -19.55
C ALA A 170 7.34 5.17 -18.18
N GLU A 171 8.12 4.09 -18.16
CA GLU A 171 8.56 3.38 -16.97
C GLU A 171 10.04 3.62 -16.67
N LEU A 172 10.40 3.61 -15.38
CA LEU A 172 11.80 3.58 -14.95
C LEU A 172 12.41 2.21 -15.24
N GLN A 173 13.63 2.19 -15.76
CA GLN A 173 14.31 0.98 -16.26
C GLN A 173 15.47 0.53 -15.35
N ASP A 174 15.41 0.81 -14.05
CA ASP A 174 16.48 0.51 -13.08
C ASP A 174 16.23 -0.75 -12.24
N ARG A 175 15.11 -1.48 -12.47
CA ARG A 175 14.80 -2.71 -11.76
C ARG A 175 15.80 -3.82 -12.10
N LEU A 176 16.46 -4.35 -11.07
CA LEU A 176 17.37 -5.49 -11.24
C LEU A 176 16.66 -6.84 -11.14
N SER A 177 15.65 -6.94 -10.29
CA SER A 177 14.83 -8.14 -10.10
C SER A 177 13.56 -7.80 -9.32
N ALA A 178 12.49 -8.58 -9.47
CA ALA A 178 11.31 -8.43 -8.61
C ALA A 178 11.63 -8.85 -7.17
N GLN A 179 10.97 -8.21 -6.21
CA GLN A 179 10.93 -8.69 -4.84
C GLN A 179 9.99 -9.89 -4.73
N ASP A 180 10.27 -10.77 -3.76
CA ASP A 180 9.38 -11.88 -3.44
C ASP A 180 7.98 -11.36 -3.12
N LEU A 181 6.95 -12.04 -3.59
CA LEU A 181 5.57 -11.79 -3.24
C LEU A 181 5.12 -12.76 -2.13
N THR A 182 4.05 -12.41 -1.41
CA THR A 182 3.52 -13.27 -0.35
C THR A 182 2.03 -13.49 -0.53
N TYR A 183 1.58 -14.74 -0.61
CA TYR A 183 0.15 -15.01 -0.44
C TYR A 183 -0.12 -15.10 1.06
N VAL A 184 -0.65 -14.02 1.63
CA VAL A 184 -0.95 -13.95 3.08
C VAL A 184 -2.09 -14.90 3.44
N ALA A 185 -2.15 -15.38 4.67
CA ALA A 185 -3.31 -16.06 5.22
C ALA A 185 -3.66 -15.48 6.59
N ILE A 186 -4.94 -15.46 6.90
CA ILE A 186 -5.41 -15.20 8.26
C ILE A 186 -5.84 -16.52 8.87
N LEU A 187 -5.27 -16.86 10.02
CA LEU A 187 -5.51 -18.09 10.72
C LEU A 187 -6.32 -17.83 12.00
N LYS A 188 -7.03 -18.86 12.45
CA LYS A 188 -7.65 -18.87 13.79
C LYS A 188 -7.47 -20.20 14.47
N GLU A 189 -7.59 -20.21 15.80
CA GLU A 189 -7.60 -21.43 16.59
C GLU A 189 -9.02 -21.99 16.69
N TYR A 190 -9.21 -23.24 16.27
CA TYR A 190 -10.48 -23.96 16.33
C TYR A 190 -10.63 -24.73 17.63
N PRO A 191 -11.86 -24.95 18.13
CA PRO A 191 -12.11 -25.74 19.33
C PRO A 191 -11.62 -27.19 19.24
N GLU A 192 -11.73 -27.77 18.04
CA GLU A 192 -11.31 -29.15 17.73
C GLU A 192 -10.18 -29.14 16.69
N PRO A 193 -9.38 -30.21 16.63
CA PRO A 193 -8.38 -30.36 15.60
C PRO A 193 -8.98 -30.20 14.19
N VAL A 194 -8.30 -29.42 13.37
CA VAL A 194 -8.61 -29.23 11.95
C VAL A 194 -7.50 -29.84 11.10
N SER A 195 -7.84 -30.41 9.97
CA SER A 195 -6.86 -30.92 9.02
C SER A 195 -7.17 -30.44 7.63
N MET A 196 -6.13 -30.12 6.89
CA MET A 196 -6.21 -29.85 5.45
C MET A 196 -5.51 -31.00 4.71
N PRO A 197 -5.89 -31.30 3.47
CA PRO A 197 -5.13 -32.24 2.65
C PRO A 197 -3.72 -31.69 2.38
N GLU A 198 -2.76 -32.61 2.20
CA GLU A 198 -1.41 -32.23 1.77
C GLU A 198 -1.49 -31.47 0.45
N PRO A 199 -0.97 -30.23 0.39
CA PRO A 199 -1.01 -29.43 -0.83
C PRO A 199 -0.13 -30.03 -1.94
N GLU A 200 -0.54 -29.79 -3.18
CA GLU A 200 0.25 -30.17 -4.36
C GLU A 200 1.68 -29.61 -4.27
N GLY A 201 2.68 -30.47 -4.46
CA GLY A 201 4.08 -30.08 -4.42
C GLY A 201 4.62 -29.74 -3.03
N TYR A 202 3.96 -30.18 -1.97
CA TYR A 202 4.47 -30.01 -0.61
C TYR A 202 5.87 -30.61 -0.46
N ASP A 203 6.79 -29.79 0.05
CA ASP A 203 8.15 -30.20 0.39
C ASP A 203 8.47 -29.73 1.82
N ILE A 204 8.56 -30.66 2.73
CA ILE A 204 8.80 -30.41 4.15
C ILE A 204 10.12 -29.66 4.39
N ASP A 205 11.15 -29.91 3.58
CA ASP A 205 12.47 -29.35 3.78
C ASP A 205 12.48 -27.83 3.51
N LEU A 206 11.55 -27.34 2.69
CA LEU A 206 11.35 -25.91 2.48
C LEU A 206 10.97 -25.17 3.77
N TYR A 207 10.16 -25.79 4.62
CA TYR A 207 9.62 -25.17 5.84
C TYR A 207 10.44 -25.51 7.09
N ARG A 208 11.07 -26.69 7.12
CA ARG A 208 11.93 -27.10 8.24
C ARG A 208 13.11 -26.14 8.40
N SER A 209 13.70 -25.69 7.30
CA SER A 209 14.78 -24.70 7.30
C SER A 209 14.39 -23.38 7.97
N CYS A 210 13.11 -23.04 8.00
CA CYS A 210 12.61 -21.84 8.69
C CYS A 210 12.78 -21.92 10.20
N CYS A 211 12.55 -23.10 10.78
CA CYS A 211 12.67 -23.31 12.22
C CYS A 211 14.14 -23.41 12.67
N ASP A 212 15.01 -23.89 11.79
CA ASP A 212 16.42 -24.08 12.08
C ASP A 212 17.27 -22.86 11.69
N ASN A 213 16.69 -21.91 10.98
CA ASN A 213 17.40 -20.71 10.55
C ASN A 213 17.68 -19.84 11.77
N PRO A 214 18.95 -19.63 12.14
CA PRO A 214 19.27 -18.65 13.15
C PRO A 214 18.70 -17.32 12.70
N LEU A 215 18.11 -16.56 13.62
CA LEU A 215 17.96 -15.11 13.48
C LEU A 215 19.38 -14.50 13.41
N ALA A 216 20.26 -15.20 12.68
CA ALA A 216 21.69 -14.98 12.65
C ALA A 216 22.06 -13.62 12.17
N ASP A 217 21.15 -13.00 11.51
CA ASP A 217 21.31 -11.63 11.15
C ASP A 217 20.49 -10.75 12.09
N ASN A 218 20.83 -10.81 13.38
CA ASN A 218 20.59 -9.72 14.29
C ASN A 218 21.42 -8.50 13.84
N ARG A 219 21.43 -8.25 12.54
CA ARG A 219 22.00 -7.06 11.95
C ARG A 219 21.20 -5.91 12.51
N ASP A 220 21.84 -5.16 13.41
CA ASP A 220 21.36 -3.89 13.90
C ASP A 220 20.11 -3.91 14.82
N GLY A 221 20.01 -4.88 15.73
CA GLY A 221 18.97 -4.87 16.75
C GLY A 221 17.59 -5.30 16.29
N PHE A 222 17.51 -5.99 15.16
CA PHE A 222 16.25 -6.46 14.56
C PHE A 222 15.58 -7.66 15.27
N ASN A 223 16.14 -8.10 16.39
CA ASN A 223 15.58 -9.19 17.19
C ASN A 223 14.97 -8.63 18.49
N PRO A 224 13.71 -8.13 18.47
CA PRO A 224 13.10 -7.49 19.62
C PRO A 224 12.90 -8.44 20.80
N LEU A 225 12.91 -9.75 20.55
CA LEU A 225 12.72 -10.76 21.58
C LEU A 225 14.05 -11.37 22.08
N GLY A 226 15.19 -10.96 21.52
CA GLY A 226 16.51 -11.45 21.92
C GLY A 226 16.72 -12.95 21.69
N GLN A 227 15.91 -13.58 20.81
CA GLN A 227 15.99 -15.00 20.52
C GLN A 227 17.06 -15.30 19.48
N GLN A 228 17.72 -16.44 19.58
CA GLN A 228 18.74 -16.85 18.62
C GLN A 228 18.15 -17.57 17.39
N LEU A 229 16.97 -18.14 17.53
CA LEU A 229 16.28 -18.91 16.48
C LEU A 229 14.82 -18.47 16.40
N TRP A 230 14.27 -18.57 15.22
CA TRP A 230 12.84 -18.40 14.98
C TRP A 230 12.08 -19.61 15.55
N SER A 231 11.55 -19.49 16.75
CA SER A 231 10.69 -20.54 17.32
C SER A 231 9.31 -20.54 16.65
N PRO A 232 8.61 -21.69 16.64
CA PRO A 232 7.21 -21.76 16.18
C PRO A 232 6.29 -20.80 16.93
N GLU A 233 6.50 -20.62 18.22
CA GLU A 233 5.73 -19.69 19.06
C GLU A 233 5.98 -18.23 18.63
N MET A 234 7.22 -17.89 18.33
CA MET A 234 7.57 -16.58 17.81
C MET A 234 6.92 -16.34 16.45
N MET A 235 6.96 -17.33 15.54
CA MET A 235 6.29 -17.25 14.25
C MET A 235 4.79 -16.98 14.37
N LEU A 236 4.12 -17.65 15.30
CA LEU A 236 2.68 -17.46 15.52
C LEU A 236 2.36 -16.15 16.24
N SER A 237 3.23 -15.69 17.12
CA SER A 237 3.03 -14.40 17.79
C SER A 237 3.34 -13.19 16.92
N TYR A 238 4.07 -13.37 15.82
CA TYR A 238 4.48 -12.35 14.88
C TYR A 238 3.31 -11.46 14.42
N GLY A 239 2.30 -12.08 13.84
CA GLY A 239 1.13 -11.41 13.25
C GLY A 239 -0.16 -11.60 14.05
N ARG A 240 -0.10 -11.72 15.38
CA ARG A 240 -1.31 -11.85 16.21
C ARG A 240 -2.13 -10.57 16.13
N LEU A 241 -3.38 -10.71 15.68
CA LEU A 241 -4.32 -9.60 15.54
C LEU A 241 -5.06 -9.35 16.86
N PRO A 242 -5.63 -8.14 17.08
CA PRO A 242 -6.31 -7.78 18.32
C PRO A 242 -7.52 -8.65 18.68
N ASP A 243 -8.15 -9.27 17.69
CA ASP A 243 -9.31 -10.15 17.84
C ASP A 243 -8.93 -11.63 18.01
N GLY A 244 -7.65 -11.95 18.11
CA GLY A 244 -7.13 -13.29 18.33
C GLY A 244 -6.78 -14.07 17.07
N HIS A 245 -7.11 -13.58 15.88
CA HIS A 245 -6.62 -14.13 14.62
C HIS A 245 -5.11 -13.98 14.50
N ILE A 246 -4.50 -14.69 13.54
CA ILE A 246 -3.07 -14.64 13.26
C ILE A 246 -2.86 -14.37 11.77
N MET A 247 -2.24 -13.26 11.46
CA MET A 247 -1.79 -12.95 10.09
C MET A 247 -0.50 -13.73 9.81
N LEU A 248 -0.56 -14.60 8.82
CA LEU A 248 0.59 -15.35 8.33
C LEU A 248 1.20 -14.64 7.14
N ASN A 249 2.16 -13.77 7.44
CA ASN A 249 2.99 -13.07 6.46
C ASN A 249 4.44 -13.20 6.94
N TRP A 250 5.07 -14.32 6.61
CA TRP A 250 6.36 -14.69 7.16
C TRP A 250 7.46 -14.59 6.09
N PRO A 251 8.20 -13.48 6.01
CA PRO A 251 9.08 -13.19 4.89
C PRO A 251 10.37 -13.98 4.86
N VAL A 252 10.80 -14.60 5.99
CA VAL A 252 12.16 -15.12 6.09
C VAL A 252 12.35 -16.41 5.29
N CYS A 253 11.41 -17.33 5.28
CA CYS A 253 11.51 -18.57 4.51
C CYS A 253 10.19 -19.32 4.31
N ALA A 254 9.11 -18.87 4.94
CA ALA A 254 7.87 -19.65 4.97
C ALA A 254 7.00 -19.46 3.73
N ASN A 255 6.36 -18.30 3.59
CA ASN A 255 5.36 -18.10 2.55
C ASN A 255 5.71 -17.02 1.51
N ASP A 256 6.91 -16.48 1.52
CA ASP A 256 7.42 -15.70 0.39
C ASP A 256 7.65 -16.59 -0.83
N TYR A 257 7.34 -16.06 -2.01
CA TYR A 257 7.47 -16.73 -3.30
C TYR A 257 8.07 -15.79 -4.35
N PHE A 258 9.15 -16.24 -5.00
CA PHE A 258 9.81 -15.45 -6.06
C PHE A 258 9.20 -15.70 -7.42
N ALA A 259 8.94 -14.64 -8.17
CA ALA A 259 8.65 -14.62 -9.61
C ALA A 259 8.87 -13.23 -10.20
N GLU A 260 9.31 -13.17 -11.45
CA GLU A 260 9.38 -11.92 -12.24
C GLU A 260 7.99 -11.60 -12.85
N TYR A 261 7.01 -11.30 -12.03
CA TYR A 261 5.58 -11.28 -12.38
C TYR A 261 5.11 -10.03 -13.16
N LEU A 262 5.89 -8.95 -13.20
CA LEU A 262 5.44 -7.69 -13.81
C LEU A 262 5.29 -7.78 -15.33
N ASP A 263 6.23 -8.45 -15.99
CA ASP A 263 6.27 -8.56 -17.45
C ASP A 263 5.54 -9.81 -17.99
N MET A 264 4.76 -10.48 -17.12
CA MET A 264 4.01 -11.69 -17.46
C MET A 264 2.63 -11.38 -18.04
N THR A 265 2.10 -12.29 -18.86
CA THR A 265 0.69 -12.27 -19.27
C THR A 265 -0.23 -12.52 -18.08
N ALA A 266 -1.53 -12.26 -18.26
CA ALA A 266 -2.51 -12.52 -17.21
C ALA A 266 -2.52 -14.00 -16.79
N GLU A 267 -2.45 -14.92 -17.76
CA GLU A 267 -2.44 -16.37 -17.52
C GLU A 267 -1.17 -16.83 -16.77
N GLU A 268 -0.03 -16.26 -17.13
CA GLU A 268 1.25 -16.53 -16.41
C GLU A 268 1.19 -16.01 -14.97
N ARG A 269 0.62 -14.82 -14.76
CA ARG A 269 0.42 -14.26 -13.41
C ARG A 269 -0.53 -15.12 -12.58
N GLU A 270 -1.60 -15.64 -13.16
CA GLU A 270 -2.52 -16.57 -12.46
C GLU A 270 -1.80 -17.83 -11.96
N GLU A 271 -0.89 -18.38 -12.77
CA GLU A 271 -0.07 -19.53 -12.35
C GLU A 271 0.91 -19.17 -11.22
N VAL A 272 1.51 -17.97 -11.25
CA VAL A 272 2.33 -17.45 -10.14
C VAL A 272 1.49 -17.34 -8.86
N VAL A 273 0.29 -16.76 -8.95
CA VAL A 273 -0.65 -16.63 -7.84
C VAL A 273 -1.02 -18.00 -7.26
N ARG A 274 -1.32 -18.99 -8.13
CA ARG A 274 -1.61 -20.37 -7.71
C ARG A 274 -0.43 -20.99 -6.94
N LYS A 275 0.79 -20.85 -7.45
CA LYS A 275 1.99 -21.39 -6.80
C LYS A 275 2.30 -20.71 -5.47
N ALA A 276 2.17 -19.38 -5.40
CA ALA A 276 2.32 -18.62 -4.17
C ALA A 276 1.28 -19.06 -3.10
N LYS A 277 0.06 -19.32 -3.54
CA LYS A 277 -1.01 -19.85 -2.69
C LYS A 277 -0.68 -21.24 -2.17
N LEU A 278 -0.19 -22.14 -3.03
CA LEU A 278 0.27 -23.48 -2.62
C LEU A 278 1.44 -23.41 -1.63
N ARG A 279 2.35 -22.44 -1.82
CA ARG A 279 3.45 -22.20 -0.87
C ARG A 279 2.93 -21.89 0.53
N THR A 280 1.93 -21.00 0.65
CA THR A 280 1.30 -20.65 1.93
C THR A 280 0.50 -21.82 2.51
N LEU A 281 -0.27 -22.53 1.69
CA LEU A 281 -0.99 -23.74 2.14
C LEU A 281 -0.04 -24.81 2.67
N GLY A 282 1.11 -25.02 1.99
CA GLY A 282 2.15 -25.93 2.46
C GLY A 282 2.72 -25.54 3.82
N PHE A 283 2.88 -24.22 4.07
CA PHE A 283 3.31 -23.77 5.39
C PHE A 283 2.26 -23.98 6.48
N ILE A 284 0.99 -23.77 6.18
CA ILE A 284 -0.11 -24.09 7.12
C ILE A 284 -0.15 -25.60 7.41
N TYR A 285 -0.02 -26.44 6.38
CA TYR A 285 0.06 -27.87 6.53
C TYR A 285 1.24 -28.30 7.43
N PHE A 286 2.41 -27.70 7.24
CA PHE A 286 3.60 -27.90 8.07
C PHE A 286 3.35 -27.52 9.54
N LEU A 287 2.73 -26.36 9.80
CA LEU A 287 2.35 -25.96 11.16
C LEU A 287 1.44 -26.99 11.84
N GLN A 288 0.45 -27.51 11.12
CA GLN A 288 -0.52 -28.46 11.66
C GLN A 288 0.09 -29.84 11.92
N ASN A 289 0.85 -30.38 10.97
CA ASN A 289 1.23 -31.79 10.97
C ASN A 289 2.63 -32.05 11.53
N GLU A 290 3.56 -31.10 11.34
CA GLU A 290 4.94 -31.27 11.78
C GLU A 290 5.24 -30.56 13.10
N LEU A 291 4.62 -29.39 13.33
CA LEU A 291 4.84 -28.60 14.55
C LEU A 291 3.72 -28.81 15.61
N GLY A 292 2.67 -29.57 15.29
CA GLY A 292 1.63 -29.94 16.24
C GLY A 292 0.56 -28.86 16.50
N PHE A 293 0.50 -27.78 15.71
CA PHE A 293 -0.56 -26.77 15.81
C PHE A 293 -1.85 -27.22 15.12
N ASN A 294 -2.30 -28.43 15.40
CA ASN A 294 -3.41 -29.10 14.72
C ASN A 294 -4.80 -28.47 14.92
N ARG A 295 -4.92 -27.47 15.79
CA ARG A 295 -6.13 -26.65 15.95
C ARG A 295 -6.07 -25.32 15.21
N LEU A 296 -4.93 -24.97 14.63
CA LEU A 296 -4.75 -23.75 13.87
C LEU A 296 -5.12 -23.99 12.41
N GLY A 297 -6.06 -23.23 11.88
CA GLY A 297 -6.51 -23.35 10.49
C GLY A 297 -6.82 -21.99 9.86
N ILE A 298 -7.10 -21.99 8.55
CA ILE A 298 -7.52 -20.77 7.84
C ILE A 298 -8.81 -20.26 8.49
N ALA A 299 -8.87 -18.96 8.75
CA ALA A 299 -10.06 -18.31 9.31
C ALA A 299 -11.19 -18.29 8.26
N ASP A 300 -12.36 -18.82 8.62
CA ASP A 300 -13.55 -18.91 7.77
C ASP A 300 -14.51 -17.71 7.95
N ASP A 301 -14.11 -16.72 8.75
CA ASP A 301 -14.90 -15.56 9.16
C ASP A 301 -14.24 -14.23 8.81
N VAL A 302 -13.15 -14.24 8.03
CA VAL A 302 -12.44 -13.01 7.64
C VAL A 302 -12.66 -12.69 6.16
N PHE A 303 -12.20 -13.55 5.25
CA PHE A 303 -12.35 -13.33 3.81
C PHE A 303 -13.61 -14.03 3.27
N PRO A 304 -14.45 -13.32 2.50
CA PRO A 304 -15.64 -13.90 1.87
C PRO A 304 -15.28 -14.64 0.57
N THR A 305 -14.23 -15.45 0.61
CA THR A 305 -13.76 -16.32 -0.48
C THR A 305 -14.09 -17.77 -0.17
N GLU A 306 -14.19 -18.62 -1.16
CA GLU A 306 -14.55 -20.02 -1.00
C GLU A 306 -13.55 -20.78 -0.08
N ASP A 307 -12.28 -20.37 -0.12
CA ASP A 307 -11.20 -20.99 0.64
C ASP A 307 -10.72 -20.19 1.87
N GLY A 308 -11.39 -19.08 2.18
CA GLY A 308 -11.05 -18.21 3.33
C GLY A 308 -9.74 -17.43 3.18
N LEU A 309 -9.11 -17.47 1.99
CA LEU A 309 -7.85 -16.77 1.73
C LEU A 309 -8.07 -15.38 1.11
N PRO A 310 -7.09 -14.48 1.19
CA PRO A 310 -7.12 -13.17 0.54
C PRO A 310 -7.46 -13.22 -0.94
N PHE A 311 -7.96 -12.12 -1.51
CA PHE A 311 -8.36 -12.06 -2.91
C PHE A 311 -7.19 -12.16 -3.89
N PHE A 312 -5.98 -11.73 -3.46
CA PHE A 312 -4.74 -11.77 -4.24
C PHE A 312 -3.53 -11.69 -3.32
N PRO A 313 -2.32 -12.06 -3.80
CA PRO A 313 -1.11 -11.98 -2.99
C PRO A 313 -0.66 -10.54 -2.76
N TYR A 314 0.10 -10.32 -1.70
CA TYR A 314 0.83 -9.09 -1.49
C TYR A 314 1.97 -8.96 -2.49
N TYR A 315 1.88 -7.96 -3.37
CA TYR A 315 2.92 -7.57 -4.31
C TYR A 315 3.78 -6.46 -3.72
N ARG A 316 5.10 -6.61 -3.73
CA ARG A 316 6.06 -5.60 -3.27
C ARG A 316 6.61 -4.73 -4.39
N GLU A 317 6.48 -5.18 -5.64
CA GLU A 317 6.88 -4.43 -6.85
C GLU A 317 5.66 -3.97 -7.64
N ALA A 318 5.87 -2.89 -8.41
CA ALA A 318 4.94 -2.38 -9.40
C ALA A 318 5.69 -1.88 -10.64
N HIS A 319 4.98 -1.62 -11.73
CA HIS A 319 5.49 -0.81 -12.83
C HIS A 319 5.75 0.60 -12.30
N ARG A 320 7.01 0.98 -12.17
CA ARG A 320 7.37 2.30 -11.65
C ARG A 320 7.37 3.30 -12.77
N ILE A 321 6.34 4.15 -12.79
CA ILE A 321 6.09 5.12 -13.84
C ILE A 321 7.04 6.31 -13.68
N ALA A 322 7.71 6.70 -14.76
CA ALA A 322 8.60 7.86 -14.76
C ALA A 322 7.78 9.14 -14.49
N GLY A 323 8.05 9.79 -13.39
CA GLY A 323 7.37 11.00 -12.93
C GLY A 323 8.18 12.27 -13.14
N VAL A 324 7.54 13.41 -12.91
CA VAL A 324 8.18 14.75 -12.96
C VAL A 324 9.36 14.84 -11.99
N ASP A 325 9.25 14.22 -10.82
CA ASP A 325 10.35 13.97 -9.90
C ASP A 325 10.58 12.47 -9.79
N THR A 326 11.80 12.06 -9.47
CA THR A 326 12.14 10.69 -9.07
C THR A 326 12.81 10.71 -7.70
N MET A 327 12.21 10.00 -6.74
CA MET A 327 12.80 9.88 -5.39
C MET A 327 13.82 8.76 -5.37
N THR A 328 15.00 9.02 -4.82
CA THR A 328 16.10 8.06 -4.68
C THR A 328 16.52 7.89 -3.22
N VAL A 329 17.26 6.82 -2.93
CA VAL A 329 17.85 6.60 -1.59
C VAL A 329 18.81 7.73 -1.21
N ASP A 330 19.58 8.24 -2.18
CA ASP A 330 20.49 9.37 -1.92
C ASP A 330 19.72 10.65 -1.55
N ALA A 331 18.59 10.89 -2.24
CA ALA A 331 17.73 12.02 -1.90
C ALA A 331 17.07 11.87 -0.51
N ALA A 332 16.81 10.63 -0.06
CA ALA A 332 16.34 10.36 1.30
C ALA A 332 17.43 10.63 2.35
N LYS A 333 18.68 10.23 2.07
CA LYS A 333 19.83 10.42 2.97
C LYS A 333 20.27 11.88 3.06
N GLU A 334 20.23 12.60 1.93
CA GLU A 334 20.76 13.96 1.79
C GLU A 334 19.68 14.92 1.24
N PRO A 335 18.52 15.07 1.94
CA PRO A 335 17.35 15.75 1.42
C PRO A 335 17.65 17.20 0.97
N TYR A 336 18.56 17.88 1.65
CA TYR A 336 18.87 19.29 1.38
C TYR A 336 19.86 19.51 0.21
N GLN A 337 20.41 18.43 -0.38
CA GLN A 337 21.21 18.50 -1.59
C GLN A 337 20.36 18.40 -2.86
N TYR A 338 19.19 17.77 -2.77
CA TYR A 338 18.34 17.44 -3.92
C TYR A 338 17.12 18.36 -4.07
N ASP A 339 16.86 19.27 -3.13
CA ASP A 339 15.71 20.19 -3.11
C ASP A 339 14.32 19.56 -3.23
N LEU A 340 14.23 18.23 -3.21
CA LEU A 340 12.95 17.50 -3.33
C LEU A 340 12.01 17.79 -2.15
N TYR A 341 12.56 18.10 -0.98
CA TYR A 341 11.80 18.45 0.22
C TYR A 341 10.91 19.68 0.03
N THR A 342 11.28 20.60 -0.86
CA THR A 342 10.48 21.81 -1.17
C THR A 342 9.16 21.47 -1.86
N ARG A 343 9.08 20.28 -2.45
CA ARG A 343 7.92 19.73 -3.14
C ARG A 343 7.29 18.55 -2.39
N ALA A 344 7.65 18.35 -1.14
CA ALA A 344 7.21 17.25 -0.30
C ALA A 344 5.69 17.25 -0.08
N VAL A 345 5.09 16.05 -0.12
CA VAL A 345 3.64 15.82 0.05
C VAL A 345 3.31 14.59 0.88
N ALA A 346 4.29 13.73 1.14
CA ALA A 346 4.15 12.54 1.97
C ALA A 346 5.44 12.28 2.74
N VAL A 347 5.37 11.49 3.79
CA VAL A 347 6.52 11.14 4.65
C VAL A 347 6.57 9.65 4.91
N GLY A 348 7.80 9.14 5.14
CA GLY A 348 8.04 7.78 5.59
C GLY A 348 9.18 7.74 6.62
N ASP A 349 9.17 6.76 7.50
CA ASP A 349 10.19 6.56 8.52
C ASP A 349 10.77 5.14 8.56
N TYR A 350 10.38 4.28 7.63
CA TYR A 350 10.84 2.91 7.56
C TYR A 350 12.13 2.78 6.73
N PRO A 351 13.02 1.84 7.07
CA PRO A 351 14.24 1.60 6.28
C PRO A 351 13.93 1.11 4.87
N VAL A 352 14.93 1.07 4.02
CA VAL A 352 14.83 0.36 2.72
C VAL A 352 14.74 -1.13 3.02
N ASP A 353 13.60 -1.74 2.70
CA ASP A 353 13.31 -3.13 3.00
C ASP A 353 12.90 -3.88 1.72
N HIS A 354 13.86 -4.62 1.15
CA HIS A 354 13.67 -5.48 0.00
C HIS A 354 13.63 -6.95 0.39
N HIS A 355 12.63 -7.66 -0.10
CA HIS A 355 12.44 -9.08 0.12
C HIS A 355 12.98 -9.90 -1.06
N HIS A 356 14.10 -10.58 -0.86
CA HIS A 356 14.77 -11.39 -1.88
C HIS A 356 15.21 -12.78 -1.35
N VAL A 357 14.56 -13.27 -0.30
CA VAL A 357 14.96 -14.53 0.36
C VAL A 357 14.82 -15.72 -0.58
N GLN A 358 13.76 -15.73 -1.42
CA GLN A 358 13.53 -16.79 -2.41
C GLN A 358 14.14 -16.46 -3.78
N ASN A 359 14.69 -15.26 -3.95
CA ASN A 359 15.27 -14.81 -5.21
C ASN A 359 16.60 -15.56 -5.48
N PRO A 360 16.86 -16.07 -6.70
CA PRO A 360 18.14 -16.66 -7.07
C PRO A 360 19.34 -15.73 -6.87
N ARG A 361 19.14 -14.41 -6.89
CA ARG A 361 20.17 -13.38 -6.68
C ARG A 361 20.25 -12.88 -5.23
N ARG A 362 19.67 -13.58 -4.27
CA ARG A 362 19.54 -13.15 -2.87
C ARG A 362 20.86 -12.67 -2.23
N GLU A 363 21.99 -13.31 -2.55
CA GLU A 363 23.29 -12.93 -1.98
C GLU A 363 23.74 -11.56 -2.47
N GLU A 364 23.58 -11.28 -3.76
CA GLU A 364 23.89 -9.99 -4.38
C GLU A 364 23.01 -8.88 -3.83
N LEU A 365 21.73 -9.17 -3.58
CA LEU A 365 20.71 -8.22 -3.17
C LEU A 365 20.57 -8.08 -1.65
N SER A 366 21.36 -8.80 -0.87
CA SER A 366 21.27 -8.84 0.61
C SER A 366 21.47 -7.48 1.29
N HIS A 367 22.21 -6.57 0.65
CA HIS A 367 22.47 -5.21 1.16
C HIS A 367 21.22 -4.32 1.18
N LEU A 368 20.15 -4.72 0.49
CA LEU A 368 18.87 -3.99 0.43
C LEU A 368 17.90 -4.40 1.55
N TRP A 369 18.26 -5.41 2.35
CA TRP A 369 17.49 -5.82 3.51
C TRP A 369 17.77 -4.85 4.67
N PHE A 370 16.75 -4.11 5.10
CA PHE A 370 16.86 -3.08 6.14
C PHE A 370 17.99 -2.06 5.94
N GLY A 371 18.14 -1.59 4.70
CA GLY A 371 19.09 -0.55 4.36
C GLY A 371 18.82 0.75 5.12
N LYS A 372 19.83 1.25 5.83
CA LYS A 372 19.70 2.42 6.73
C LYS A 372 19.45 3.70 5.96
N ILE A 373 18.34 4.36 6.30
CA ILE A 373 18.01 5.72 5.88
C ILE A 373 17.36 6.47 7.06
N PRO A 374 17.44 7.80 7.14
CA PRO A 374 16.62 8.56 8.08
C PRO A 374 15.15 8.53 7.65
N SER A 375 14.24 9.07 8.45
CA SER A 375 12.90 9.39 7.96
C SER A 375 13.01 10.40 6.81
N PHE A 376 12.09 10.31 5.85
CA PHE A 376 12.19 11.01 4.57
C PHE A 376 10.85 11.63 4.15
N SER A 377 10.93 12.57 3.23
CA SER A 377 9.78 13.15 2.54
C SER A 377 9.79 12.77 1.07
N VAL A 378 8.59 12.65 0.48
CA VAL A 378 8.41 12.29 -0.92
C VAL A 378 7.81 13.47 -1.71
N PRO A 379 8.40 13.88 -2.85
CA PRO A 379 7.94 15.02 -3.61
C PRO A 379 6.68 14.72 -4.43
N LEU A 380 5.87 15.74 -4.71
CA LEU A 380 4.63 15.62 -5.50
C LEU A 380 4.85 15.06 -6.91
N GLY A 381 5.96 15.38 -7.54
CA GLY A 381 6.22 14.98 -8.92
C GLY A 381 6.32 13.47 -9.14
N VAL A 382 6.46 12.66 -8.08
CA VAL A 382 6.50 11.20 -8.21
C VAL A 382 5.15 10.61 -8.64
N VAL A 383 4.02 11.30 -8.37
CA VAL A 383 2.67 10.85 -8.76
C VAL A 383 2.22 11.39 -10.13
N ILE A 384 3.04 12.22 -10.80
CA ILE A 384 2.72 12.91 -12.06
C ILE A 384 3.54 12.30 -13.19
N PRO A 385 2.99 11.47 -14.07
CA PRO A 385 3.72 10.94 -15.24
C PRO A 385 4.28 12.04 -16.12
N VAL A 386 5.53 11.89 -16.62
CA VAL A 386 6.21 12.95 -17.40
C VAL A 386 5.56 13.25 -18.74
N GLU A 387 4.99 12.25 -19.42
CA GLU A 387 4.54 12.35 -20.81
C GLU A 387 3.03 12.21 -21.01
N THR A 388 2.29 11.74 -20.00
CA THR A 388 0.85 11.46 -20.11
C THR A 388 0.04 12.54 -19.40
N ASP A 389 -0.82 13.23 -20.15
CA ASP A 389 -1.75 14.22 -19.62
C ASP A 389 -2.97 13.56 -18.98
N ASP A 390 -3.62 14.27 -18.05
CA ASP A 390 -4.83 13.83 -17.36
C ASP A 390 -4.71 12.47 -16.65
N LEU A 391 -3.46 12.02 -16.36
CA LEU A 391 -3.15 10.79 -15.64
C LEU A 391 -2.32 11.11 -14.40
N LEU A 392 -2.66 10.45 -13.30
CA LEU A 392 -1.86 10.39 -12.08
C LEU A 392 -1.65 8.93 -11.68
N VAL A 393 -0.60 8.67 -10.93
CA VAL A 393 -0.38 7.38 -10.30
C VAL A 393 -0.44 7.53 -8.79
N ALA A 394 -1.09 6.57 -8.15
CA ALA A 394 -1.10 6.39 -6.71
C ALA A 394 -0.55 4.99 -6.41
N ASP A 395 -0.51 4.59 -5.17
CA ASP A 395 0.01 3.30 -4.74
C ASP A 395 1.52 3.14 -5.04
N LYS A 396 2.02 1.93 -5.31
CA LYS A 396 3.44 1.60 -5.47
C LYS A 396 4.04 1.98 -6.84
N ALA A 397 3.19 2.35 -7.81
CA ALA A 397 3.61 2.64 -9.18
C ALA A 397 4.28 4.02 -9.38
N VAL A 398 4.52 4.73 -8.31
CA VAL A 398 5.11 6.09 -8.31
C VAL A 398 6.57 6.10 -8.75
N SER A 399 7.06 7.28 -9.15
CA SER A 399 8.43 7.48 -9.65
C SER A 399 9.46 7.51 -8.51
N VAL A 400 9.95 6.33 -8.17
CA VAL A 400 11.02 6.16 -7.19
C VAL A 400 12.07 5.20 -7.75
N SER A 401 13.34 5.32 -7.34
CA SER A 401 14.34 4.33 -7.74
C SER A 401 13.96 2.94 -7.22
N TRP A 402 14.44 1.89 -7.89
CA TRP A 402 14.13 0.53 -7.48
C TRP A 402 14.49 0.26 -6.01
N GLU A 403 15.65 0.72 -5.57
CA GLU A 403 16.05 0.60 -4.15
C GLU A 403 15.09 1.36 -3.22
N MET A 404 14.69 2.59 -3.60
CA MET A 404 13.81 3.41 -2.75
C MET A 404 12.40 2.84 -2.65
N ASN A 405 11.95 2.03 -3.63
CA ASN A 405 10.69 1.31 -3.54
C ASN A 405 10.59 0.48 -2.24
N GLY A 406 11.69 -0.08 -1.75
CA GLY A 406 11.72 -0.82 -0.47
C GLY A 406 11.19 -0.02 0.73
N ALA A 407 11.31 1.31 0.71
CA ALA A 407 10.81 2.16 1.78
C ALA A 407 9.48 2.85 1.43
N THR A 408 9.26 3.18 0.15
CA THR A 408 8.07 3.93 -0.28
C THR A 408 6.83 3.07 -0.54
N ARG A 409 6.99 1.75 -0.73
CA ARG A 409 5.88 0.80 -0.91
C ARG A 409 5.07 0.55 0.36
N LEU A 410 5.51 1.07 1.50
CA LEU A 410 4.86 0.84 2.80
C LEU A 410 3.53 1.60 2.89
N GLN A 411 2.58 0.99 3.59
CA GLN A 411 1.20 1.45 3.67
C GLN A 411 1.05 2.95 4.02
N PRO A 412 1.78 3.50 5.01
CA PRO A 412 1.63 4.91 5.36
C PRO A 412 2.06 5.85 4.24
N VAL A 413 3.17 5.54 3.57
CA VAL A 413 3.71 6.34 2.44
C VAL A 413 2.75 6.29 1.26
N VAL A 414 2.30 5.08 0.91
CA VAL A 414 1.33 4.85 -0.18
C VAL A 414 0.01 5.58 0.08
N THR A 415 -0.49 5.57 1.32
CA THR A 415 -1.69 6.33 1.71
C THR A 415 -1.47 7.83 1.53
N GLY A 416 -0.34 8.37 2.00
CA GLY A 416 0.00 9.78 1.87
C GLY A 416 0.15 10.23 0.40
N LEU A 417 0.78 9.41 -0.44
CA LEU A 417 0.90 9.67 -1.88
C LEU A 417 -0.44 9.62 -2.59
N GLY A 418 -1.30 8.66 -2.23
CA GLY A 418 -2.66 8.59 -2.72
C GLY A 418 -3.45 9.84 -2.35
N GLN A 419 -3.38 10.28 -1.10
CA GLN A 419 -4.02 11.52 -0.65
C GLN A 419 -3.51 12.73 -1.45
N ALA A 420 -2.21 12.84 -1.68
CA ALA A 420 -1.63 13.92 -2.48
C ALA A 420 -2.11 13.89 -3.95
N ALA A 421 -2.20 12.70 -4.56
CA ALA A 421 -2.74 12.53 -5.91
C ALA A 421 -4.21 12.96 -5.99
N GLY A 422 -5.03 12.62 -4.98
CA GLY A 422 -6.42 13.04 -4.88
C GLY A 422 -6.58 14.55 -4.75
N ALA A 423 -5.80 15.20 -3.87
CA ALA A 423 -5.78 16.65 -3.71
C ALA A 423 -5.36 17.36 -5.00
N LEU A 424 -4.33 16.85 -5.67
CA LEU A 424 -3.86 17.37 -6.96
C LEU A 424 -4.95 17.25 -8.03
N ALA A 425 -5.62 16.10 -8.14
CA ALA A 425 -6.69 15.88 -9.09
C ALA A 425 -7.86 16.85 -8.89
N ALA A 426 -8.32 17.02 -7.65
CA ALA A 426 -9.38 17.96 -7.32
C ALA A 426 -9.02 19.40 -7.67
N LEU A 427 -7.79 19.84 -7.36
CA LEU A 427 -7.30 21.18 -7.71
C LEU A 427 -7.16 21.37 -9.23
N ALA A 428 -6.67 20.36 -9.95
CA ALA A 428 -6.56 20.40 -11.41
C ALA A 428 -7.94 20.54 -12.06
N VAL A 429 -8.91 19.76 -11.61
CA VAL A 429 -10.31 19.86 -12.04
C VAL A 429 -10.88 21.26 -11.75
N LYS A 430 -10.75 21.73 -10.52
CA LYS A 430 -11.27 23.02 -10.06
C LYS A 430 -10.72 24.19 -10.84
N THR A 431 -9.44 24.12 -11.22
CA THR A 431 -8.75 25.21 -11.93
C THR A 431 -8.74 25.05 -13.45
N GLY A 432 -9.20 23.91 -13.98
CA GLY A 432 -9.16 23.60 -15.42
C GLY A 432 -7.74 23.45 -15.97
N ARG A 433 -6.78 23.07 -15.12
CA ARG A 433 -5.36 22.89 -15.47
C ARG A 433 -5.00 21.43 -15.58
N GLN A 434 -3.92 21.15 -16.29
CA GLN A 434 -3.25 19.84 -16.20
C GLN A 434 -2.64 19.65 -14.80
N PRO A 435 -2.60 18.42 -14.25
CA PRO A 435 -1.99 18.16 -12.94
C PRO A 435 -0.60 18.79 -12.79
N ARG A 436 0.27 18.65 -13.80
CA ARG A 436 1.63 19.22 -13.79
C ARG A 436 1.70 20.76 -13.75
N GLN A 437 0.59 21.45 -14.00
CA GLN A 437 0.48 22.91 -13.97
C GLN A 437 -0.07 23.46 -12.66
N VAL A 438 -0.54 22.59 -11.78
CA VAL A 438 -1.01 22.98 -10.45
C VAL A 438 0.20 23.31 -9.58
N PRO A 439 0.25 24.48 -8.93
CA PRO A 439 1.35 24.80 -8.03
C PRO A 439 1.44 23.81 -6.87
N VAL A 440 2.64 23.30 -6.60
CA VAL A 440 2.87 22.37 -5.47
C VAL A 440 2.39 22.94 -4.16
N SER A 441 2.63 24.26 -3.93
CA SER A 441 2.19 24.96 -2.72
C SER A 441 0.67 24.93 -2.51
N ALA A 442 -0.12 24.85 -3.59
CA ALA A 442 -1.58 24.73 -3.48
C ALA A 442 -1.96 23.32 -2.98
N VAL A 443 -1.28 22.28 -3.43
CA VAL A 443 -1.48 20.91 -2.93
C VAL A 443 -1.02 20.81 -1.48
N GLN A 444 0.16 21.32 -1.16
CA GLN A 444 0.69 21.37 0.20
C GLN A 444 -0.26 22.07 1.18
N ALA A 445 -0.89 23.17 0.76
CA ALA A 445 -1.85 23.89 1.59
C ALA A 445 -3.07 23.01 1.93
N VAL A 446 -3.63 22.28 0.95
CA VAL A 446 -4.74 21.35 1.16
C VAL A 446 -4.34 20.23 2.12
N LEU A 447 -3.16 19.63 1.90
CA LEU A 447 -2.66 18.56 2.77
C LEU A 447 -2.46 19.03 4.22
N LEU A 448 -1.92 20.24 4.42
CA LEU A 448 -1.77 20.83 5.75
C LEU A 448 -3.12 21.18 6.41
N ASP A 449 -4.13 21.57 5.63
CA ASP A 449 -5.51 21.77 6.14
C ASP A 449 -6.11 20.46 6.67
N HIS A 450 -5.69 19.31 6.09
CA HIS A 450 -6.10 17.98 6.52
C HIS A 450 -5.11 17.31 7.50
N GLY A 451 -4.17 18.07 8.07
CA GLY A 451 -3.24 17.58 9.09
C GLY A 451 -2.19 16.59 8.59
N CYS A 452 -1.85 16.63 7.30
CA CYS A 452 -0.78 15.80 6.75
C CYS A 452 0.60 16.33 7.12
N TYR A 453 1.55 15.40 7.33
CA TYR A 453 2.96 15.75 7.37
C TYR A 453 3.49 15.95 5.93
N LEU A 454 4.14 17.06 5.67
CA LEU A 454 4.93 17.29 4.45
C LEU A 454 6.39 16.85 4.66
N LEU A 455 6.91 17.16 5.82
CA LEU A 455 8.25 16.79 6.28
C LEU A 455 8.15 15.96 7.55
N PRO A 456 9.04 14.97 7.76
CA PRO A 456 8.93 14.01 8.84
C PRO A 456 9.44 14.56 10.18
N PHE A 457 9.13 15.84 10.49
CA PHE A 457 9.55 16.48 11.74
C PHE A 457 8.70 15.98 12.90
N LEU A 458 9.34 15.35 13.87
CA LEU A 458 8.69 14.79 15.05
C LEU A 458 8.44 15.81 16.17
N ASP A 459 8.91 17.05 16.00
CA ASP A 459 8.82 18.14 17.00
C ASP A 459 7.37 18.47 17.37
N LEU A 460 6.44 18.43 16.41
CA LEU A 460 5.03 18.74 16.63
C LEU A 460 4.12 17.74 15.90
N LYS A 461 2.97 17.44 16.51
CA LYS A 461 1.90 16.65 15.92
C LYS A 461 0.89 17.55 15.17
N PRO A 462 0.11 17.02 14.21
CA PRO A 462 -0.88 17.80 13.46
C PRO A 462 -1.88 18.57 14.31
N SER A 463 -2.22 18.06 15.50
CA SER A 463 -3.16 18.70 16.45
C SER A 463 -2.53 19.81 17.30
N GLU A 464 -1.19 19.98 17.25
CA GLU A 464 -0.48 20.92 18.12
C GLU A 464 -0.33 22.30 17.48
N PRO A 465 -0.46 23.39 18.25
CA PRO A 465 -0.22 24.74 17.75
C PRO A 465 1.18 24.88 17.16
N GLY A 466 1.27 25.51 15.98
CA GLY A 466 2.56 25.72 15.29
C GLY A 466 2.95 24.60 14.33
N PHE A 467 2.25 23.46 14.31
CA PHE A 467 2.53 22.36 13.35
C PHE A 467 2.59 22.87 11.91
N ARG A 468 1.53 23.56 11.46
CA ARG A 468 1.48 24.10 10.11
C ARG A 468 2.67 25.04 9.79
N ASP A 469 2.94 25.98 10.68
CA ASP A 469 4.07 26.92 10.50
C ASP A 469 5.42 26.19 10.40
N LEU A 470 5.62 25.18 11.23
CA LEU A 470 6.83 24.35 11.20
C LEU A 470 6.99 23.65 9.85
N GLN A 471 5.93 23.02 9.34
CA GLN A 471 5.93 22.35 8.04
C GLN A 471 6.17 23.32 6.88
N GLU A 472 5.48 24.48 6.85
CA GLU A 472 5.65 25.52 5.84
C GLU A 472 7.06 26.12 5.84
N ARG A 473 7.62 26.38 7.01
CA ARG A 473 9.00 26.86 7.14
C ARG A 473 10.02 25.82 6.69
N GLY A 474 9.73 24.55 6.97
CA GLY A 474 10.56 23.43 6.52
C GLY A 474 10.62 23.33 5.01
N VAL A 475 9.47 23.31 4.31
CA VAL A 475 9.44 23.22 2.83
C VAL A 475 10.04 24.46 2.15
N ARG A 476 10.07 25.64 2.83
CA ARG A 476 10.81 26.83 2.37
C ARG A 476 12.31 26.78 2.68
N GLY A 477 12.78 25.72 3.40
CA GLY A 477 14.19 25.59 3.80
C GLY A 477 14.64 26.56 4.90
N GLU A 478 13.70 27.25 5.57
CA GLU A 478 13.98 28.17 6.68
C GLU A 478 14.36 27.44 7.96
N VAL A 479 13.88 26.21 8.11
CA VAL A 479 14.28 25.27 9.17
C VAL A 479 14.66 23.95 8.52
N ARG A 480 15.63 23.25 9.16
CA ARG A 480 16.14 21.96 8.69
C ARG A 480 16.13 20.97 9.82
N GLY A 481 15.71 19.76 9.55
CA GLY A 481 15.77 18.68 10.51
C GLY A 481 17.06 17.89 10.38
N THR A 482 17.45 17.23 11.49
CA THR A 482 18.52 16.25 11.52
C THR A 482 17.90 14.86 11.58
N GLY A 483 18.22 14.03 10.56
CA GLY A 483 17.75 12.67 10.46
C GLY A 483 18.63 11.68 11.21
N ARG A 484 18.01 10.67 11.84
CA ARG A 484 18.69 9.52 12.47
C ARG A 484 18.07 8.23 11.95
N SER A 485 18.92 7.25 11.58
CA SER A 485 18.46 5.90 11.29
C SER A 485 18.44 5.09 12.59
N VAL A 486 17.24 4.74 13.03
CA VAL A 486 16.98 3.98 14.28
C VAL A 486 16.52 2.55 13.94
N GLY A 487 16.18 2.28 12.69
CA GLY A 487 15.73 0.98 12.22
C GLY A 487 14.22 0.97 11.90
N TRP A 488 13.38 0.54 12.84
CA TRP A 488 11.92 0.39 12.60
C TRP A 488 11.13 1.69 12.48
N ALA A 489 11.60 2.77 13.08
CA ALA A 489 10.94 4.07 13.09
C ALA A 489 12.01 5.16 13.09
N ASN A 490 12.61 5.39 11.94
CA ASN A 490 13.64 6.40 11.76
C ASN A 490 13.11 7.79 12.09
N GLU A 491 13.98 8.71 12.43
CA GLU A 491 13.62 9.98 13.02
C GLU A 491 14.17 11.16 12.24
N THR A 492 13.45 12.27 12.28
CA THR A 492 13.97 13.60 11.90
C THR A 492 13.41 14.65 12.87
N TRP A 493 14.31 15.47 13.40
CA TRP A 493 13.99 16.50 14.38
C TRP A 493 14.61 17.84 13.97
N VAL A 494 13.88 18.91 14.11
CA VAL A 494 14.44 20.29 14.05
C VAL A 494 15.17 20.60 15.35
N ASN A 495 14.56 20.23 16.49
CA ASN A 495 15.15 20.34 17.80
C ASN A 495 15.36 18.92 18.32
N LEU A 496 16.59 18.39 18.17
CA LEU A 496 16.91 17.05 18.67
C LEU A 496 16.70 17.01 20.19
N PRO A 497 15.89 16.07 20.70
CA PRO A 497 15.80 15.85 22.14
C PRO A 497 17.15 15.34 22.68
N ASP A 498 17.48 15.66 23.94
CA ASP A 498 18.61 15.09 24.65
C ASP A 498 18.45 13.55 24.73
N ASP A 499 19.55 12.80 24.67
CA ASP A 499 19.55 11.33 24.56
C ASP A 499 18.76 10.63 25.70
N GLU A 500 18.65 11.23 26.86
CA GLU A 500 17.85 10.71 27.99
C GLU A 500 16.33 10.78 27.77
N GLU A 501 15.83 11.71 26.93
CA GLU A 501 14.39 11.81 26.61
C GLU A 501 13.97 10.87 25.47
N SER A 502 14.89 10.40 24.64
CA SER A 502 14.58 9.54 23.49
C SER A 502 14.22 8.12 23.93
N GLU A 503 14.86 7.58 24.96
CA GLU A 503 14.59 6.22 25.49
C GLU A 503 13.22 6.09 26.21
N SER A 504 12.65 7.18 26.71
CA SER A 504 11.35 7.16 27.41
C SER A 504 10.14 7.25 26.47
N ARG A 505 10.34 7.44 25.15
CA ARG A 505 9.28 7.66 24.15
C ARG A 505 9.08 6.49 23.17
N HIS A 506 9.78 5.35 23.40
CA HIS A 506 9.68 4.13 22.58
C HIS A 506 8.61 3.16 23.04
#